data_70d9f515bccbfdedba29995a284320dc
#
_entry.id   70d9f515bccbfdedba29995a284320dc
#
_cell.length_a   1.000
_cell.length_b   1.000
_cell.length_c   1.000
_cell.angle_alpha   90.00
_cell.angle_beta   90.00
_cell.angle_gamma   90.00
#
_symmetry.space_group_name_H-M   'P 1'
#
loop_
_entity.id
_entity.type
_entity.pdbx_description
1 polymer ?
#
loop_
_entity_poly.entity_id
_entity_poly.type
_entity_poly.pdbx_seq_one_letter_code
_entity_poly.pdbx_strand_id
1 'polypeptide(L)'
;MTPTRRDLLRTAAAAAVAAGSSPATAAPAPARIRLAVSTYSYWHFRTERYPVEKVIEDAARLGFDGVEILHRQMTSEEPAYLNRLKQLAFRNGLALPMLSIHQDFVHPDAEERKRHVQHTVKCIGLAHQMGIPCVRLNSGRWKTIKSFDELMKVKGNEPPLAGYTEDSAIEWCAGSIRECLAAAEKAGVVLALENHWGLTTSVDTLLRIHRMVSSPWLGINLDTGNFPDEPYPGIEKLAPHATIVQAKTYYGGGEWYTLDLDYKRIAASLRKANFQGWVSLEMEGKEPPATAVPKSLAVLREAFS
;
A
#
# COMPACT_ATOMS: atom_id res chain seq x y z
N MET A 1 8.97 -72.23 12.34
CA MET A 1 9.71 -70.97 12.64
C MET A 1 8.79 -69.82 12.27
N THR A 2 8.30 -69.13 13.24
CA THR A 2 7.42 -67.95 13.04
C THR A 2 8.30 -66.72 12.69
N PRO A 3 7.99 -65.98 11.63
CA PRO A 3 8.80 -64.82 11.23
C PRO A 3 8.73 -63.71 12.30
N THR A 4 9.86 -63.08 12.54
CA THR A 4 9.98 -62.01 13.54
C THR A 4 9.45 -60.69 13.00
N ARG A 5 9.09 -59.80 13.90
CA ARG A 5 8.61 -58.43 13.56
C ARG A 5 9.60 -57.64 12.63
N ARG A 6 10.89 -58.04 12.66
CA ARG A 6 11.94 -57.47 11.83
C ARG A 6 11.90 -57.97 10.38
N ASP A 7 11.40 -59.18 10.16
CA ASP A 7 11.28 -59.78 8.82
C ASP A 7 10.08 -59.24 8.08
N LEU A 8 8.97 -58.91 8.80
CA LEU A 8 7.79 -58.23 8.26
C LEU A 8 8.07 -56.79 7.83
N LEU A 9 8.98 -56.10 8.51
CA LEU A 9 9.35 -54.71 8.15
C LEU A 9 10.31 -54.63 6.93
N ARG A 10 11.07 -55.70 6.68
CA ARG A 10 11.94 -55.76 5.49
C ARG A 10 11.17 -56.11 4.22
N THR A 11 10.10 -56.87 4.28
CA THR A 11 9.25 -57.18 3.13
C THR A 11 8.35 -56.01 2.74
N ALA A 12 7.97 -55.14 3.70
CA ALA A 12 7.18 -53.93 3.40
C ALA A 12 8.01 -52.82 2.74
N ALA A 13 9.33 -52.81 2.95
CA ALA A 13 10.21 -51.80 2.34
C ALA A 13 10.61 -52.09 0.87
N ALA A 14 10.47 -53.33 0.40
CA ALA A 14 10.82 -53.72 -0.96
C ALA A 14 9.66 -53.57 -1.98
N ALA A 15 8.42 -53.38 -1.54
CA ALA A 15 7.24 -53.23 -2.42
C ALA A 15 6.89 -51.75 -2.74
N ALA A 16 7.62 -50.79 -2.17
CA ALA A 16 7.31 -49.33 -2.33
C ALA A 16 8.18 -48.61 -3.41
N VAL A 17 8.95 -49.32 -4.19
CA VAL A 17 9.91 -48.72 -5.16
C VAL A 17 9.48 -48.90 -6.62
N ALA A 18 8.25 -49.27 -6.93
CA ALA A 18 7.79 -49.44 -8.31
C ALA A 18 6.48 -48.77 -8.67
N ALA A 19 6.23 -47.57 -8.15
CA ALA A 19 5.23 -46.65 -8.69
C ALA A 19 5.84 -45.27 -8.74
N GLY A 20 6.62 -45.00 -9.80
CA GLY A 20 7.08 -43.67 -10.14
C GLY A 20 5.91 -42.76 -10.56
N SER A 21 5.05 -42.40 -9.65
CA SER A 21 4.19 -41.23 -9.80
C SER A 21 5.05 -40.01 -9.49
N SER A 22 5.55 -39.35 -10.53
CA SER A 22 6.03 -37.99 -10.38
C SER A 22 5.00 -37.22 -9.57
N PRO A 23 5.39 -36.48 -8.50
CA PRO A 23 4.42 -35.65 -7.82
C PRO A 23 3.85 -34.69 -8.87
N ALA A 24 2.54 -34.81 -9.15
CA ALA A 24 1.86 -33.81 -9.93
C ALA A 24 2.12 -32.50 -9.22
N THR A 25 2.86 -31.58 -9.88
CA THR A 25 3.04 -30.23 -9.40
C THR A 25 1.63 -29.66 -9.28
N ALA A 26 1.13 -29.56 -8.05
CA ALA A 26 -0.16 -28.93 -7.80
C ALA A 26 -0.12 -27.55 -8.48
N ALA A 27 -1.14 -27.24 -9.26
CA ALA A 27 -1.26 -25.92 -9.85
C ALA A 27 -1.12 -24.87 -8.72
N PRO A 28 -0.37 -23.80 -8.93
CA PRO A 28 -0.21 -22.79 -7.90
C PRO A 28 -1.60 -22.33 -7.45
N ALA A 29 -1.80 -22.27 -6.14
CA ALA A 29 -3.05 -21.77 -5.59
C ALA A 29 -3.35 -20.39 -6.19
N PRO A 30 -4.63 -20.08 -6.50
CA PRO A 30 -4.99 -18.79 -7.07
C PRO A 30 -4.48 -17.65 -6.17
N ALA A 31 -4.03 -16.57 -6.79
CA ALA A 31 -3.51 -15.41 -6.09
C ALA A 31 -4.53 -14.91 -5.05
N ARG A 32 -4.12 -14.88 -3.77
CA ARG A 32 -5.00 -14.45 -2.70
C ARG A 32 -4.90 -12.94 -2.54
N ILE A 33 -5.87 -12.22 -3.10
CA ILE A 33 -6.04 -10.79 -2.89
C ILE A 33 -7.02 -10.58 -1.74
N ARG A 34 -6.65 -9.71 -0.79
CA ARG A 34 -7.46 -9.31 0.34
C ARG A 34 -7.85 -7.85 0.21
N LEU A 35 -9.08 -7.51 0.64
CA LEU A 35 -9.62 -6.17 0.52
C LEU A 35 -9.56 -5.45 1.88
N ALA A 36 -8.88 -4.31 1.89
CA ALA A 36 -8.88 -3.37 3.01
C ALA A 36 -9.61 -2.07 2.63
N VAL A 37 -9.88 -1.23 3.62
CA VAL A 37 -10.32 0.15 3.42
C VAL A 37 -9.38 1.10 4.13
N SER A 38 -8.94 2.14 3.41
CA SER A 38 -8.20 3.25 4.00
C SER A 38 -9.13 4.14 4.83
N THR A 39 -8.70 4.52 6.03
CA THR A 39 -9.45 5.47 6.86
C THR A 39 -9.65 6.81 6.17
N TYR A 40 -8.78 7.16 5.19
CA TYR A 40 -8.96 8.31 4.32
C TYR A 40 -10.30 8.31 3.59
N SER A 41 -10.85 7.15 3.22
CA SER A 41 -12.17 7.00 2.58
C SER A 41 -13.33 7.61 3.39
N TYR A 42 -13.11 7.89 4.67
CA TYR A 42 -14.10 8.46 5.58
C TYR A 42 -13.80 9.92 5.98
N TRP A 43 -12.61 10.43 5.60
CA TRP A 43 -12.20 11.78 5.98
C TRP A 43 -11.17 12.35 5.00
N HIS A 44 -11.58 13.22 4.11
CA HIS A 44 -10.75 13.84 3.08
C HIS A 44 -10.12 15.18 3.55
N PHE A 45 -9.82 15.32 4.85
CA PHE A 45 -9.31 16.53 5.49
C PHE A 45 -10.25 17.76 5.45
N ARG A 46 -11.49 17.61 5.00
CA ARG A 46 -12.41 18.74 4.74
C ARG A 46 -13.56 18.84 5.72
N THR A 47 -13.82 17.78 6.46
CA THR A 47 -14.93 17.69 7.42
C THR A 47 -14.38 17.49 8.84
N GLU A 48 -15.28 17.33 9.82
CA GLU A 48 -14.88 16.83 11.13
C GLU A 48 -14.18 15.48 10.99
N ARG A 49 -13.10 15.29 11.77
CA ARG A 49 -12.29 14.08 11.72
C ARG A 49 -13.12 12.85 12.11
N TYR A 50 -13.28 11.92 11.18
CA TYR A 50 -13.96 10.65 11.46
C TYR A 50 -13.05 9.74 12.29
N PRO A 51 -13.52 9.21 13.45
CA PRO A 51 -12.67 8.40 14.32
C PRO A 51 -12.18 7.11 13.66
N VAL A 52 -10.89 6.80 13.79
CA VAL A 52 -10.30 5.57 13.25
C VAL A 52 -10.99 4.33 13.81
N GLU A 53 -11.38 4.36 15.09
CA GLU A 53 -12.14 3.30 15.76
C GLU A 53 -13.45 2.98 15.03
N LYS A 54 -14.19 4.00 14.64
CA LYS A 54 -15.44 3.82 13.87
C LYS A 54 -15.21 3.25 12.47
N VAL A 55 -14.09 3.62 11.81
CA VAL A 55 -13.73 3.01 10.53
C VAL A 55 -13.47 1.51 10.70
N ILE A 56 -12.78 1.10 11.77
CA ILE A 56 -12.54 -0.32 12.08
C ILE A 56 -13.86 -1.07 12.27
N GLU A 57 -14.81 -0.50 13.03
CA GLU A 57 -16.13 -1.09 13.26
C GLU A 57 -16.96 -1.19 11.95
N ASP A 58 -16.95 -0.13 11.14
CA ASP A 58 -17.62 -0.11 9.84
C ASP A 58 -17.02 -1.11 8.85
N ALA A 59 -15.69 -1.21 8.80
CA ALA A 59 -14.99 -2.18 7.96
C ALA A 59 -15.38 -3.62 8.31
N ALA A 60 -15.45 -3.94 9.60
CA ALA A 60 -15.90 -5.25 10.08
C ALA A 60 -17.34 -5.54 9.66
N ARG A 61 -18.25 -4.59 9.88
CA ARG A 61 -19.67 -4.70 9.51
C ARG A 61 -19.87 -4.88 8.01
N LEU A 62 -19.06 -4.24 7.19
CA LEU A 62 -19.10 -4.35 5.72
C LEU A 62 -18.39 -5.60 5.20
N GLY A 63 -17.56 -6.25 6.03
CA GLY A 63 -16.85 -7.48 5.70
C GLY A 63 -15.56 -7.25 4.91
N PHE A 64 -14.86 -6.14 5.13
CA PHE A 64 -13.46 -6.01 4.69
C PHE A 64 -12.56 -6.99 5.43
N ASP A 65 -11.40 -7.30 4.87
CA ASP A 65 -10.37 -8.12 5.51
C ASP A 65 -9.41 -7.30 6.40
N GLY A 66 -9.39 -5.97 6.22
CA GLY A 66 -8.48 -5.10 6.96
C GLY A 66 -8.79 -3.61 6.84
N VAL A 67 -8.03 -2.83 7.61
CA VAL A 67 -8.10 -1.35 7.62
C VAL A 67 -6.69 -0.77 7.47
N GLU A 68 -6.49 0.06 6.47
CA GLU A 68 -5.33 0.92 6.33
C GLU A 68 -5.55 2.18 7.18
N ILE A 69 -4.59 2.51 8.02
CA ILE A 69 -4.69 3.68 8.90
C ILE A 69 -3.94 4.87 8.30
N LEU A 70 -4.65 5.99 8.11
CA LEU A 70 -4.03 7.26 7.81
C LEU A 70 -3.48 7.89 9.11
N HIS A 71 -2.17 8.04 9.23
CA HIS A 71 -1.50 8.55 10.43
C HIS A 71 -2.08 9.90 10.89
N ARG A 72 -2.32 10.82 9.95
CA ARG A 72 -2.90 12.16 10.27
C ARG A 72 -4.32 12.11 10.82
N GLN A 73 -5.02 11.00 10.67
CA GLN A 73 -6.38 10.80 11.21
C GLN A 73 -6.35 10.28 12.66
N MET A 74 -5.24 9.71 13.10
CA MET A 74 -5.07 9.30 14.48
C MET A 74 -5.14 10.50 15.43
N THR A 75 -5.74 10.30 16.60
CA THR A 75 -5.89 11.34 17.62
C THR A 75 -4.77 11.36 18.65
N SER A 76 -3.97 10.29 18.69
CA SER A 76 -2.83 10.15 19.60
C SER A 76 -1.80 9.18 19.03
N GLU A 77 -0.56 9.30 19.47
CA GLU A 77 0.53 8.35 19.21
C GLU A 77 0.93 7.57 20.47
N GLU A 78 0.22 7.80 21.58
CA GLU A 78 0.52 7.15 22.85
C GLU A 78 0.26 5.64 22.80
N PRO A 79 1.10 4.81 23.45
CA PRO A 79 0.98 3.35 23.43
C PRO A 79 -0.42 2.84 23.79
N ALA A 80 -1.11 3.48 24.72
CA ALA A 80 -2.46 3.09 25.11
C ALA A 80 -3.47 3.24 23.96
N TYR A 81 -3.34 4.29 23.14
CA TYR A 81 -4.19 4.50 21.96
C TYR A 81 -3.87 3.49 20.87
N LEU A 82 -2.59 3.31 20.53
CA LEU A 82 -2.16 2.35 19.50
C LEU A 82 -2.59 0.92 19.83
N ASN A 83 -2.40 0.51 21.09
CA ASN A 83 -2.80 -0.81 21.57
C ASN A 83 -4.32 -0.99 21.52
N ARG A 84 -5.11 0.07 21.77
CA ARG A 84 -6.58 0.04 21.65
C ARG A 84 -7.01 -0.18 20.19
N LEU A 85 -6.41 0.53 19.22
CA LEU A 85 -6.71 0.32 17.80
C LEU A 85 -6.37 -1.10 17.35
N LYS A 86 -5.18 -1.60 17.74
CA LYS A 86 -4.73 -2.97 17.46
C LYS A 86 -5.69 -4.01 18.06
N GLN A 87 -6.10 -3.83 19.31
CA GLN A 87 -7.04 -4.73 19.99
C GLN A 87 -8.41 -4.72 19.32
N LEU A 88 -8.90 -3.52 18.94
CA LEU A 88 -10.19 -3.37 18.28
C LEU A 88 -10.20 -4.07 16.91
N ALA A 89 -9.17 -3.87 16.09
CA ALA A 89 -9.02 -4.57 14.83
C ALA A 89 -8.98 -6.10 15.01
N PHE A 90 -8.16 -6.59 15.94
CA PHE A 90 -8.05 -8.02 16.24
C PHE A 90 -9.38 -8.63 16.67
N ARG A 91 -10.12 -7.98 17.58
CA ARG A 91 -11.44 -8.47 18.05
C ARG A 91 -12.48 -8.52 16.94
N ASN A 92 -12.34 -7.69 15.92
CA ASN A 92 -13.20 -7.65 14.76
C ASN A 92 -12.71 -8.54 13.60
N GLY A 93 -11.64 -9.33 13.80
CA GLY A 93 -11.08 -10.21 12.78
C GLY A 93 -10.39 -9.48 11.63
N LEU A 94 -10.00 -8.22 11.81
CA LEU A 94 -9.40 -7.36 10.79
C LEU A 94 -7.87 -7.31 10.95
N ALA A 95 -7.16 -7.32 9.82
CA ALA A 95 -5.75 -6.96 9.77
C ALA A 95 -5.57 -5.44 9.65
N LEU A 96 -4.38 -4.96 10.02
CA LEU A 96 -3.93 -3.60 9.75
C LEU A 96 -2.76 -3.66 8.75
N PRO A 97 -3.01 -3.64 7.42
CA PRO A 97 -1.98 -3.90 6.42
C PRO A 97 -1.00 -2.76 6.22
N MET A 98 -1.43 -1.51 6.40
CA MET A 98 -0.59 -0.34 6.10
C MET A 98 -0.90 0.85 7.01
N LEU A 99 0.14 1.61 7.35
CA LEU A 99 0.07 2.95 7.92
C LEU A 99 0.47 3.97 6.84
N SER A 100 -0.47 4.80 6.41
CA SER A 100 -0.22 5.85 5.42
C SER A 100 0.24 7.13 6.10
N ILE A 101 1.46 7.56 5.78
CA ILE A 101 2.06 8.77 6.36
C ILE A 101 2.24 9.86 5.30
N HIS A 102 2.46 11.08 5.76
CA HIS A 102 2.80 12.22 4.90
C HIS A 102 4.17 12.76 5.30
N GLN A 103 5.10 12.67 4.40
CA GLN A 103 6.44 13.26 4.50
C GLN A 103 6.82 13.82 3.13
N ASP A 104 7.92 14.56 3.08
CA ASP A 104 8.39 15.24 1.87
C ASP A 104 9.92 15.21 1.83
N PHE A 105 10.47 14.43 0.90
CA PHE A 105 11.92 14.28 0.74
C PHE A 105 12.49 15.21 -0.35
N VAL A 106 11.63 15.98 -1.05
CA VAL A 106 12.05 16.91 -2.11
C VAL A 106 12.25 18.30 -1.52
N HIS A 107 13.42 18.52 -0.96
CA HIS A 107 13.80 19.84 -0.41
C HIS A 107 15.32 20.06 -0.54
N PRO A 108 15.79 21.26 -0.97
CA PRO A 108 17.23 21.53 -1.11
C PRO A 108 17.97 21.53 0.24
N ASP A 109 17.31 22.01 1.32
CA ASP A 109 17.88 22.00 2.66
C ASP A 109 17.91 20.57 3.25
N ALA A 110 19.12 20.10 3.58
CA ALA A 110 19.35 18.79 4.16
C ALA A 110 18.68 18.62 5.54
N GLU A 111 18.60 19.69 6.36
CA GLU A 111 17.98 19.63 7.68
C GLU A 111 16.45 19.46 7.54
N GLU A 112 15.82 20.03 6.54
CA GLU A 112 14.42 19.78 6.24
C GLU A 112 14.20 18.30 5.88
N ARG A 113 15.01 17.74 4.96
CA ARG A 113 14.92 16.33 4.62
C ARG A 113 15.12 15.43 5.85
N LYS A 114 16.09 15.78 6.70
CA LYS A 114 16.35 15.04 7.95
C LYS A 114 15.15 15.04 8.91
N ARG A 115 14.42 16.15 9.02
CA ARG A 115 13.17 16.20 9.81
C ARG A 115 12.14 15.19 9.26
N HIS A 116 12.00 15.08 7.94
CA HIS A 116 11.11 14.12 7.32
C HIS A 116 11.58 12.67 7.46
N VAL A 117 12.89 12.42 7.43
CA VAL A 117 13.49 11.11 7.77
C VAL A 117 13.17 10.74 9.21
N GLN A 118 13.39 11.64 10.16
CA GLN A 118 13.08 11.40 11.59
C GLN A 118 11.59 11.13 11.81
N HIS A 119 10.70 11.88 11.14
CA HIS A 119 9.27 11.61 11.17
C HIS A 119 8.93 10.22 10.61
N THR A 120 9.54 9.82 9.51
CA THR A 120 9.35 8.49 8.90
C THR A 120 9.82 7.39 9.85
N VAL A 121 11.01 7.52 10.44
CA VAL A 121 11.55 6.57 11.41
C VAL A 121 10.63 6.44 12.64
N LYS A 122 10.10 7.56 13.15
CA LYS A 122 9.08 7.53 14.21
C LYS A 122 7.85 6.72 13.77
N CYS A 123 7.32 6.99 12.59
CA CYS A 123 6.13 6.30 12.08
C CYS A 123 6.37 4.79 11.84
N ILE A 124 7.58 4.38 11.44
CA ILE A 124 7.98 2.97 11.40
C ILE A 124 7.84 2.34 12.79
N GLY A 125 8.27 3.03 13.84
CA GLY A 125 8.09 2.58 15.24
C GLY A 125 6.63 2.44 15.65
N LEU A 126 5.77 3.39 15.24
CA LEU A 126 4.32 3.32 15.49
C LEU A 126 3.68 2.13 14.75
N ALA A 127 4.05 1.91 13.48
CA ALA A 127 3.60 0.78 12.68
C ALA A 127 4.00 -0.55 13.35
N HIS A 128 5.26 -0.69 13.75
CA HIS A 128 5.75 -1.87 14.46
C HIS A 128 4.95 -2.14 15.75
N GLN A 129 4.69 -1.12 16.57
CA GLN A 129 3.91 -1.27 17.80
C GLN A 129 2.48 -1.73 17.53
N MET A 130 1.85 -1.23 16.48
CA MET A 130 0.51 -1.65 16.05
C MET A 130 0.50 -3.02 15.34
N GLY A 131 1.66 -3.58 15.00
CA GLY A 131 1.78 -4.81 14.21
C GLY A 131 1.44 -4.59 12.73
N ILE A 132 1.60 -3.37 12.24
CA ILE A 132 1.40 -2.99 10.84
C ILE A 132 2.68 -3.28 10.06
N PRO A 133 2.65 -4.14 9.02
CA PRO A 133 3.84 -4.58 8.31
C PRO A 133 4.32 -3.62 7.22
N CYS A 134 3.55 -2.58 6.88
CA CYS A 134 3.85 -1.68 5.78
C CYS A 134 3.61 -0.21 6.14
N VAL A 135 4.49 0.67 5.66
CA VAL A 135 4.32 2.13 5.76
C VAL A 135 4.36 2.74 4.36
N ARG A 136 3.30 3.44 3.97
CA ARG A 136 3.26 4.17 2.72
C ARG A 136 4.14 5.42 2.80
N LEU A 137 4.95 5.66 1.76
CA LEU A 137 5.75 6.86 1.57
C LEU A 137 5.27 7.68 0.37
N ASN A 138 5.22 9.00 0.51
CA ASN A 138 5.25 9.92 -0.63
C ASN A 138 6.71 10.24 -1.00
N SER A 139 6.98 10.66 -2.23
CA SER A 139 8.29 11.19 -2.59
C SER A 139 8.50 12.62 -2.08
N GLY A 140 7.44 13.39 -2.08
CA GLY A 140 7.47 14.83 -1.92
C GLY A 140 7.35 15.57 -3.25
N ARG A 141 7.34 16.89 -3.19
CA ARG A 141 7.17 17.76 -4.34
C ARG A 141 7.96 19.07 -4.19
N TRP A 142 8.19 19.77 -5.30
CA TRP A 142 8.97 21.02 -5.33
C TRP A 142 8.34 22.18 -4.53
N LYS A 143 7.01 22.20 -4.38
CA LYS A 143 6.23 23.28 -3.76
C LYS A 143 6.42 24.64 -4.46
N THR A 144 6.79 24.62 -5.73
CA THR A 144 6.81 25.80 -6.59
C THR A 144 5.40 26.28 -6.87
N ILE A 145 4.43 25.37 -6.92
CA ILE A 145 2.99 25.66 -6.89
C ILE A 145 2.51 25.53 -5.46
N LYS A 146 2.03 26.62 -4.84
CA LYS A 146 1.73 26.65 -3.41
C LYS A 146 0.42 25.95 -3.05
N SER A 147 -0.63 26.20 -3.83
CA SER A 147 -1.95 25.61 -3.63
C SER A 147 -2.02 24.22 -4.23
N PHE A 148 -2.64 23.28 -3.50
CA PHE A 148 -2.92 21.95 -4.02
C PHE A 148 -3.97 22.00 -5.16
N ASP A 149 -4.95 22.90 -5.06
CA ASP A 149 -5.94 23.09 -6.12
C ASP A 149 -5.29 23.57 -7.43
N GLU A 150 -4.32 24.47 -7.35
CA GLU A 150 -3.55 24.89 -8.52
C GLU A 150 -2.65 23.79 -9.07
N LEU A 151 -2.08 22.96 -8.20
CA LEU A 151 -1.32 21.78 -8.60
C LEU A 151 -2.19 20.79 -9.39
N MET A 152 -3.43 20.56 -8.95
CA MET A 152 -4.35 19.66 -9.64
C MET A 152 -4.79 20.19 -11.01
N LYS A 153 -4.88 21.50 -11.21
CA LYS A 153 -5.15 22.08 -12.54
C LYS A 153 -4.07 21.74 -13.57
N VAL A 154 -2.83 21.54 -13.12
CA VAL A 154 -1.71 21.10 -13.95
C VAL A 154 -1.39 19.62 -13.78
N LYS A 155 -2.36 18.84 -13.32
CA LYS A 155 -2.30 17.37 -13.17
C LYS A 155 -1.07 16.91 -12.38
N GLY A 156 -0.77 17.60 -11.29
CA GLY A 156 0.35 17.28 -10.41
C GLY A 156 1.75 17.66 -10.91
N ASN A 157 1.86 18.20 -12.10
CA ASN A 157 3.13 18.61 -12.68
C ASN A 157 3.51 20.03 -12.20
N GLU A 158 4.59 20.13 -11.47
CA GLU A 158 5.16 21.43 -11.08
C GLU A 158 6.62 21.57 -11.54
N PRO A 159 7.06 22.76 -11.91
CA PRO A 159 8.42 22.95 -12.35
C PRO A 159 9.41 22.75 -11.20
N PRO A 160 10.64 22.29 -11.48
CA PRO A 160 11.71 22.25 -10.50
C PRO A 160 11.95 23.61 -9.85
N LEU A 161 12.41 23.60 -8.61
CA LEU A 161 12.87 24.80 -7.93
C LEU A 161 14.09 25.37 -8.65
N ALA A 162 14.14 26.70 -8.80
CA ALA A 162 15.24 27.39 -9.50
C ALA A 162 16.61 26.96 -8.96
N GLY A 163 17.52 26.60 -9.85
CA GLY A 163 18.87 26.12 -9.51
C GLY A 163 18.99 24.64 -9.29
N TYR A 164 17.89 23.87 -9.37
CA TYR A 164 17.87 22.41 -9.19
C TYR A 164 17.21 21.70 -10.37
N THR A 165 17.48 20.40 -10.47
CA THR A 165 16.96 19.54 -11.53
C THR A 165 16.14 18.39 -10.93
N GLU A 166 15.38 17.69 -11.76
CA GLU A 166 14.67 16.48 -11.35
C GLU A 166 15.65 15.44 -10.77
N ASP A 167 16.85 15.31 -11.33
CA ASP A 167 17.90 14.44 -10.81
C ASP A 167 18.27 14.78 -9.36
N SER A 168 18.34 16.06 -9.03
CA SER A 168 18.58 16.49 -7.64
C SER A 168 17.49 15.98 -6.69
N ALA A 169 16.22 16.11 -7.09
CA ALA A 169 15.09 15.63 -6.29
C ALA A 169 15.07 14.11 -6.16
N ILE A 170 15.39 13.39 -7.21
CA ILE A 170 15.51 11.92 -7.22
C ILE A 170 16.59 11.47 -6.24
N GLU A 171 17.76 12.10 -6.25
CA GLU A 171 18.85 11.79 -5.34
C GLU A 171 18.49 12.09 -3.87
N TRP A 172 17.84 13.23 -3.61
CA TRP A 172 17.37 13.57 -2.26
C TRP A 172 16.34 12.56 -1.75
N CYS A 173 15.37 12.19 -2.58
CA CYS A 173 14.36 11.21 -2.23
C CYS A 173 14.97 9.83 -1.96
N ALA A 174 15.79 9.33 -2.88
CA ALA A 174 16.48 8.04 -2.73
C ALA A 174 17.40 8.01 -1.51
N GLY A 175 18.15 9.11 -1.26
CA GLY A 175 19.01 9.26 -0.08
C GLY A 175 18.21 9.20 1.22
N SER A 176 17.13 9.99 1.32
CA SER A 176 16.25 10.02 2.49
C SER A 176 15.58 8.66 2.76
N ILE A 177 15.16 7.95 1.71
CA ILE A 177 14.61 6.60 1.86
C ILE A 177 15.68 5.66 2.42
N ARG A 178 16.93 5.69 1.90
CA ARG A 178 18.03 4.85 2.42
C ARG A 178 18.30 5.08 3.90
N GLU A 179 18.21 6.32 4.39
CA GLU A 179 18.35 6.63 5.81
C GLU A 179 17.26 5.98 6.68
N CYS A 180 16.06 5.73 6.12
CA CYS A 180 14.95 5.08 6.82
C CYS A 180 15.09 3.54 6.87
N LEU A 181 15.85 2.93 5.94
CA LEU A 181 15.87 1.47 5.75
C LEU A 181 16.32 0.69 6.97
N ALA A 182 17.34 1.17 7.70
CA ALA A 182 17.84 0.47 8.90
C ALA A 182 16.75 0.36 9.98
N ALA A 183 15.92 1.39 10.14
CA ALA A 183 14.79 1.36 11.06
C ALA A 183 13.68 0.43 10.54
N ALA A 184 13.40 0.43 9.25
CA ALA A 184 12.41 -0.41 8.59
C ALA A 184 12.75 -1.89 8.74
N GLU A 185 13.98 -2.27 8.40
CA GLU A 185 14.49 -3.64 8.55
C GLU A 185 14.45 -4.12 10.00
N LYS A 186 14.96 -3.31 10.93
CA LYS A 186 14.93 -3.64 12.37
C LYS A 186 13.52 -3.85 12.90
N ALA A 187 12.56 -3.08 12.40
CA ALA A 187 11.17 -3.16 12.80
C ALA A 187 10.38 -4.26 12.07
N GLY A 188 10.92 -4.84 10.98
CA GLY A 188 10.20 -5.75 10.10
C GLY A 188 9.05 -5.06 9.34
N VAL A 189 9.24 -3.79 8.95
CA VAL A 189 8.25 -2.95 8.27
C VAL A 189 8.73 -2.60 6.87
N VAL A 190 7.96 -2.95 5.86
CA VAL A 190 8.24 -2.59 4.46
C VAL A 190 7.83 -1.13 4.22
N LEU A 191 8.68 -0.37 3.56
CA LEU A 191 8.34 0.95 3.06
C LEU A 191 7.75 0.82 1.65
N ALA A 192 6.61 1.43 1.36
CA ALA A 192 5.96 1.36 0.06
C ALA A 192 5.86 2.77 -0.56
N LEU A 193 6.72 3.05 -1.56
CA LEU A 193 6.73 4.32 -2.26
C LEU A 193 5.56 4.39 -3.23
N GLU A 194 4.74 5.42 -3.10
CA GLU A 194 3.53 5.61 -3.87
C GLU A 194 3.76 6.40 -5.15
N ASN A 195 3.06 6.03 -6.25
CA ASN A 195 2.83 6.95 -7.36
C ASN A 195 1.83 8.01 -6.89
N HIS A 196 2.36 9.18 -6.53
CA HIS A 196 1.61 10.28 -5.92
C HIS A 196 2.01 11.61 -6.56
N TRP A 197 1.15 12.60 -6.42
CA TRP A 197 1.38 13.97 -6.90
C TRP A 197 2.70 14.55 -6.41
N GLY A 198 3.46 15.09 -7.32
CA GLY A 198 4.84 15.56 -7.11
C GLY A 198 5.84 14.72 -7.90
N LEU A 199 6.98 14.38 -7.31
CA LEU A 199 8.07 13.72 -8.03
C LEU A 199 7.68 12.36 -8.61
N THR A 200 6.86 11.57 -7.89
CA THR A 200 6.41 10.23 -8.33
C THR A 200 5.09 10.25 -9.12
N THR A 201 4.61 11.39 -9.60
CA THR A 201 3.60 11.48 -10.65
C THR A 201 4.08 10.75 -11.92
N SER A 202 5.39 10.80 -12.21
CA SER A 202 6.03 10.02 -13.25
C SER A 202 6.33 8.60 -12.78
N VAL A 203 5.73 7.62 -13.45
CA VAL A 203 6.00 6.19 -13.23
C VAL A 203 7.48 5.85 -13.44
N ASP A 204 8.13 6.46 -14.43
CA ASP A 204 9.54 6.25 -14.72
C ASP A 204 10.44 6.77 -13.60
N THR A 205 10.11 7.93 -13.06
CA THR A 205 10.81 8.52 -11.91
C THR A 205 10.64 7.65 -10.66
N LEU A 206 9.43 7.16 -10.38
CA LEU A 206 9.18 6.23 -9.28
C LEU A 206 10.02 4.96 -9.40
N LEU A 207 9.99 4.31 -10.56
CA LEU A 207 10.78 3.10 -10.82
C LEU A 207 12.29 3.37 -10.78
N ARG A 208 12.75 4.57 -11.19
CA ARG A 208 14.14 4.98 -11.07
C ARG A 208 14.56 5.07 -9.59
N ILE A 209 13.77 5.74 -8.75
CA ILE A 209 14.04 5.83 -7.30
C ILE A 209 14.08 4.42 -6.68
N HIS A 210 13.09 3.59 -6.99
CA HIS A 210 13.01 2.22 -6.48
C HIS A 210 14.28 1.41 -6.84
N ARG A 211 14.73 1.47 -8.10
CA ARG A 211 15.96 0.81 -8.55
C ARG A 211 17.23 1.38 -7.90
N MET A 212 17.29 2.71 -7.71
CA MET A 212 18.44 3.36 -7.07
C MET A 212 18.59 2.98 -5.60
N VAL A 213 17.48 2.79 -4.89
CA VAL A 213 17.49 2.36 -3.49
C VAL A 213 17.81 0.87 -3.38
N SER A 214 17.21 0.04 -4.23
CA SER A 214 17.46 -1.41 -4.36
C SER A 214 17.51 -2.16 -3.03
N SER A 215 16.43 -2.14 -2.28
CA SER A 215 16.32 -2.80 -0.97
C SER A 215 15.10 -3.70 -0.91
N PRO A 216 15.17 -4.88 -0.26
CA PRO A 216 13.99 -5.71 0.00
C PRO A 216 12.97 -5.07 0.96
N TRP A 217 13.40 -4.02 1.66
CA TRP A 217 12.55 -3.24 2.56
C TRP A 217 11.89 -2.02 1.88
N LEU A 218 12.10 -1.85 0.57
CA LEU A 218 11.39 -0.85 -0.23
C LEU A 218 10.58 -1.54 -1.32
N GLY A 219 9.25 -1.38 -1.27
CA GLY A 219 8.31 -1.77 -2.31
C GLY A 219 7.60 -0.58 -2.93
N ILE A 220 6.58 -0.86 -3.71
CA ILE A 220 5.73 0.16 -4.35
C ILE A 220 4.30 0.04 -3.84
N ASN A 221 3.73 1.16 -3.41
CA ASN A 221 2.30 1.33 -3.29
C ASN A 221 1.75 1.82 -4.64
N LEU A 222 1.02 0.95 -5.33
CA LEU A 222 0.38 1.30 -6.58
C LEU A 222 -0.97 1.94 -6.27
N ASP A 223 -1.08 3.26 -6.43
CA ASP A 223 -2.37 3.96 -6.39
C ASP A 223 -2.98 3.99 -7.80
N THR A 224 -4.21 3.50 -7.95
CA THR A 224 -4.88 3.36 -9.24
C THR A 224 -5.42 4.68 -9.80
N GLY A 225 -5.50 5.72 -8.99
CA GLY A 225 -6.08 7.01 -9.36
C GLY A 225 -5.10 8.17 -9.46
N ASN A 226 -3.86 8.01 -9.01
CA ASN A 226 -2.86 9.08 -9.04
C ASN A 226 -2.07 9.09 -10.37
N PHE A 227 -2.80 9.22 -11.47
CA PHE A 227 -2.22 9.34 -12.80
C PHE A 227 -2.70 10.63 -13.48
N PRO A 228 -1.81 11.39 -14.14
CA PRO A 228 -2.18 12.66 -14.78
C PRO A 228 -3.05 12.44 -16.02
N ASP A 229 -2.91 11.28 -16.66
CA ASP A 229 -3.60 10.91 -17.90
C ASP A 229 -4.19 9.48 -17.78
N GLU A 230 -4.23 8.73 -18.88
CA GLU A 230 -4.69 7.35 -18.96
C GLU A 230 -3.95 6.46 -17.92
N PRO A 231 -4.64 5.85 -16.93
CA PRO A 231 -3.98 5.17 -15.83
C PRO A 231 -3.42 3.79 -16.18
N TYR A 232 -4.02 3.08 -17.14
CA TYR A 232 -3.74 1.67 -17.37
C TYR A 232 -2.31 1.36 -17.82
N PRO A 233 -1.66 2.13 -18.71
CA PRO A 233 -0.25 1.88 -19.03
C PRO A 233 0.67 2.00 -17.81
N GLY A 234 0.38 2.96 -16.94
CA GLY A 234 1.10 3.13 -15.67
C GLY A 234 0.85 1.98 -14.70
N ILE A 235 -0.40 1.57 -14.55
CA ILE A 235 -0.79 0.42 -13.72
C ILE A 235 -0.10 -0.85 -14.20
N GLU A 236 -0.15 -1.15 -15.50
CA GLU A 236 0.50 -2.32 -16.09
C GLU A 236 2.01 -2.32 -15.85
N LYS A 237 2.66 -1.14 -15.92
CA LYS A 237 4.09 -0.97 -15.68
C LYS A 237 4.48 -1.13 -14.21
N LEU A 238 3.63 -0.69 -13.28
CA LEU A 238 3.88 -0.76 -11.83
C LEU A 238 3.47 -2.11 -11.22
N ALA A 239 2.47 -2.80 -11.78
CA ALA A 239 1.93 -4.04 -11.23
C ALA A 239 2.98 -5.11 -10.85
N PRO A 240 4.05 -5.38 -11.67
CA PRO A 240 5.10 -6.33 -11.31
C PRO A 240 5.92 -5.94 -10.07
N HIS A 241 5.86 -4.69 -9.66
CA HIS A 241 6.62 -4.13 -8.53
C HIS A 241 5.73 -3.79 -7.33
N ALA A 242 4.41 -3.96 -7.46
CA ALA A 242 3.45 -3.59 -6.43
C ALA A 242 3.58 -4.49 -5.19
N THR A 243 3.75 -3.87 -4.04
CA THR A 243 3.71 -4.51 -2.72
C THR A 243 2.33 -4.42 -2.11
N ILE A 244 1.65 -3.31 -2.35
CA ILE A 244 0.27 -3.04 -1.95
C ILE A 244 -0.37 -2.14 -3.02
N VAL A 245 -1.69 -2.17 -3.12
CA VAL A 245 -2.46 -1.37 -4.07
C VAL A 245 -3.46 -0.50 -3.32
N GLN A 246 -3.51 0.78 -3.62
CA GLN A 246 -4.61 1.67 -3.25
C GLN A 246 -5.59 1.77 -4.43
N ALA A 247 -6.84 1.40 -4.17
CA ALA A 247 -7.90 1.36 -5.17
C ALA A 247 -8.83 2.57 -5.02
N LYS A 248 -8.68 3.57 -5.87
CA LYS A 248 -9.50 4.78 -5.83
C LYS A 248 -10.88 4.57 -6.44
N THR A 249 -11.88 5.19 -5.84
CA THR A 249 -13.24 5.29 -6.40
C THR A 249 -13.76 6.70 -6.19
N TYR A 250 -14.68 7.14 -7.07
CA TYR A 250 -15.10 8.55 -7.13
C TYR A 250 -16.62 8.71 -7.14
N TYR A 251 -17.34 7.97 -6.30
CA TYR A 251 -18.79 8.11 -6.21
C TYR A 251 -19.21 9.54 -5.85
N GLY A 252 -20.14 10.10 -6.61
CA GLY A 252 -20.54 11.51 -6.49
C GLY A 252 -19.59 12.50 -7.16
N GLY A 253 -18.60 11.99 -7.94
CA GLY A 253 -17.53 12.78 -8.55
C GLY A 253 -16.40 13.10 -7.58
N GLY A 254 -15.19 13.25 -8.10
CA GLY A 254 -14.02 13.66 -7.33
C GLY A 254 -13.98 15.18 -7.09
N GLU A 255 -13.12 15.62 -6.21
CA GLU A 255 -12.95 17.06 -5.92
C GLU A 255 -12.25 17.79 -7.06
N TRP A 256 -11.21 17.21 -7.62
CA TRP A 256 -10.42 17.83 -8.68
C TRP A 256 -10.60 17.14 -10.01
N TYR A 257 -10.81 15.84 -10.01
CA TYR A 257 -11.02 15.01 -11.20
C TYR A 257 -11.81 13.75 -10.83
N THR A 258 -12.30 13.06 -11.83
CA THR A 258 -12.96 11.78 -11.70
C THR A 258 -12.40 10.84 -12.74
N LEU A 259 -11.94 9.67 -12.34
CA LEU A 259 -11.55 8.60 -13.25
C LEU A 259 -12.62 7.50 -13.21
N ASP A 260 -13.00 7.03 -14.39
CA ASP A 260 -13.81 5.83 -14.53
C ASP A 260 -12.86 4.63 -14.64
N LEU A 261 -12.59 3.98 -13.49
CA LEU A 261 -11.61 2.91 -13.37
C LEU A 261 -12.27 1.55 -13.55
N ASP A 262 -11.93 0.87 -14.64
CA ASP A 262 -12.31 -0.54 -14.87
C ASP A 262 -11.49 -1.48 -13.98
N TYR A 263 -12.05 -1.81 -12.83
CA TYR A 263 -11.40 -2.71 -11.86
C TYR A 263 -11.24 -4.14 -12.36
N LYS A 264 -12.02 -4.61 -13.34
CA LYS A 264 -11.81 -5.92 -13.97
C LYS A 264 -10.51 -5.91 -14.79
N ARG A 265 -10.25 -4.84 -15.54
CA ARG A 265 -8.99 -4.63 -16.27
C ARG A 265 -7.80 -4.49 -15.31
N ILE A 266 -7.95 -3.73 -14.23
CA ILE A 266 -6.92 -3.56 -13.20
C ILE A 266 -6.59 -4.91 -12.55
N ALA A 267 -7.61 -5.68 -12.15
CA ALA A 267 -7.43 -7.00 -11.56
C ALA A 267 -6.74 -7.98 -12.53
N ALA A 268 -7.07 -7.92 -13.83
CA ALA A 268 -6.39 -8.73 -14.84
C ALA A 268 -4.89 -8.38 -14.94
N SER A 269 -4.53 -7.09 -14.89
CA SER A 269 -3.13 -6.63 -14.90
C SER A 269 -2.37 -7.09 -13.64
N LEU A 270 -2.99 -7.02 -12.46
CA LEU A 270 -2.41 -7.48 -11.21
C LEU A 270 -2.25 -9.01 -11.19
N ARG A 271 -3.23 -9.78 -11.68
CA ARG A 271 -3.13 -11.24 -11.82
C ARG A 271 -2.00 -11.63 -12.78
N LYS A 272 -1.89 -10.95 -13.93
CA LYS A 272 -0.79 -11.18 -14.90
C LYS A 272 0.58 -10.94 -14.29
N ALA A 273 0.68 -9.99 -13.36
CA ALA A 273 1.89 -9.69 -12.60
C ALA A 273 2.12 -10.65 -11.41
N ASN A 274 1.24 -11.64 -11.19
CA ASN A 274 1.24 -12.53 -10.01
C ASN A 274 1.17 -11.76 -8.67
N PHE A 275 0.51 -10.60 -8.64
CA PHE A 275 0.33 -9.84 -7.43
C PHE A 275 -0.46 -10.65 -6.39
N GLN A 276 0.05 -10.68 -5.17
CA GLN A 276 -0.60 -11.28 -4.01
C GLN A 276 -0.49 -10.31 -2.85
N GLY A 277 -1.60 -10.05 -2.18
CA GLY A 277 -1.54 -9.15 -1.04
C GLY A 277 -2.81 -8.34 -0.86
N TRP A 278 -2.66 -7.05 -0.61
CA TRP A 278 -3.73 -6.17 -0.21
C TRP A 278 -4.09 -5.16 -1.30
N VAL A 279 -5.38 -5.03 -1.54
CA VAL A 279 -5.99 -3.91 -2.27
C VAL A 279 -6.79 -3.09 -1.27
N SER A 280 -6.34 -1.89 -0.97
CA SER A 280 -6.95 -0.98 -0.01
C SER A 280 -7.81 0.05 -0.72
N LEU A 281 -9.11 0.07 -0.43
CA LEU A 281 -10.03 1.06 -0.98
C LEU A 281 -9.66 2.47 -0.50
N GLU A 282 -9.48 3.40 -1.42
CA GLU A 282 -9.47 4.85 -1.19
C GLU A 282 -10.62 5.50 -1.95
N MET A 283 -11.79 5.60 -1.29
CA MET A 283 -12.93 6.33 -1.83
C MET A 283 -12.64 7.84 -1.70
N GLU A 284 -12.56 8.55 -2.81
CA GLU A 284 -12.22 9.98 -2.90
C GLU A 284 -13.33 10.82 -3.56
N GLY A 285 -14.53 10.25 -3.67
CA GLY A 285 -15.69 10.93 -4.22
C GLY A 285 -16.42 11.79 -3.18
N LYS A 286 -17.34 12.62 -3.67
CA LYS A 286 -18.14 13.55 -2.85
C LYS A 286 -19.35 12.88 -2.21
N GLU A 287 -19.73 11.68 -2.63
CA GLU A 287 -20.81 10.93 -2.00
C GLU A 287 -20.43 10.55 -0.56
N PRO A 288 -21.37 10.62 0.41
CA PRO A 288 -21.08 10.26 1.79
C PRO A 288 -20.49 8.85 1.93
N PRO A 289 -19.46 8.65 2.77
CA PRO A 289 -18.82 7.35 2.97
C PRO A 289 -19.79 6.21 3.32
N ALA A 290 -20.85 6.51 4.08
CA ALA A 290 -21.84 5.51 4.47
C ALA A 290 -22.54 4.82 3.29
N THR A 291 -22.62 5.49 2.13
CA THR A 291 -23.18 4.94 0.89
C THR A 291 -22.13 4.61 -0.16
N ALA A 292 -21.08 5.42 -0.27
CA ALA A 292 -20.03 5.24 -1.28
C ALA A 292 -19.11 4.05 -0.99
N VAL A 293 -18.70 3.86 0.27
CA VAL A 293 -17.78 2.75 0.64
C VAL A 293 -18.41 1.37 0.37
N PRO A 294 -19.68 1.08 0.73
CA PRO A 294 -20.32 -0.19 0.36
C PRO A 294 -20.39 -0.42 -1.16
N LYS A 295 -20.72 0.62 -1.95
CA LYS A 295 -20.73 0.53 -3.43
C LYS A 295 -19.34 0.22 -3.98
N SER A 296 -18.32 0.90 -3.48
CA SER A 296 -16.92 0.68 -3.85
C SER A 296 -16.47 -0.75 -3.54
N LEU A 297 -16.81 -1.23 -2.36
CA LEU A 297 -16.49 -2.60 -1.95
C LEU A 297 -17.13 -3.64 -2.88
N ALA A 298 -18.39 -3.42 -3.31
CA ALA A 298 -19.06 -4.32 -4.24
C ALA A 298 -18.31 -4.43 -5.58
N VAL A 299 -17.86 -3.29 -6.13
CA VAL A 299 -17.06 -3.24 -7.37
C VAL A 299 -15.72 -3.99 -7.19
N LEU A 300 -15.03 -3.76 -6.06
CA LEU A 300 -13.75 -4.43 -5.81
C LEU A 300 -13.94 -5.94 -5.59
N ARG A 301 -14.99 -6.36 -4.88
CA ARG A 301 -15.30 -7.79 -4.73
C ARG A 301 -15.56 -8.46 -6.06
N GLU A 302 -16.35 -7.85 -6.94
CA GLU A 302 -16.62 -8.40 -8.28
C GLU A 302 -15.34 -8.56 -9.10
N ALA A 303 -14.41 -7.61 -8.99
CA ALA A 303 -13.17 -7.62 -9.78
C ALA A 303 -12.10 -8.58 -9.24
N PHE A 304 -12.03 -8.75 -7.92
CA PHE A 304 -10.96 -9.50 -7.25
C PHE A 304 -11.39 -10.86 -6.70
N SER A 305 -12.65 -11.25 -6.90
CA SER A 305 -13.14 -12.60 -6.59
C SER A 305 -12.52 -13.70 -7.45
#